data_652a4a70cbacce8e3eb87dbc7f9ff02c
#
_entry.id   652a4a70cbacce8e3eb87dbc7f9ff02c
#
_cell.length_a   1.000
_cell.length_b   1.000
_cell.length_c   1.000
_cell.angle_alpha   90.00
_cell.angle_beta   90.00
_cell.angle_gamma   90.00
#
_symmetry.space_group_name_H-M   'P 1'
#
loop_
_entity.id
_entity.type
_entity.pdbx_description
1 polymer ?
#
loop_
_entity_poly.entity_id
_entity_poly.type
_entity_poly.pdbx_seq_one_letter_code
_entity_poly.pdbx_strand_id
1 'polypeptide(L)'
;MKTKLSKQKNKTNPFKIISKDEKTKARVGILKTKSGLIETPFFMPVATKAAVKYISSAELKDIGVGAVISNTFVLHLKPCEKVVKRVGGIKKYMNFKGINVTDSGGFQMYSPSLYIKSNTKGVWFRNPYNGSKIFVSPEKDMEIQLDIGSDVAMCLDTMPLIEHSKKDIEIAVNQTYDWAVRCKKHHNKKNKQGQLLFGICQGGIHKDLRKKSAEQIASIGFDGLAIGGLALGEGKEDEYKMIDVAKSVYPEDKVCYLMGAGDPIEILEAISRGVDMFDSRFPTQNARRGTLFTSKAR
;
A
#
# COMPACT_ATOMS: atom_id res chain seq x y z
N MET A 1 23.55 31.73 -22.42
CA MET A 1 23.48 30.67 -21.41
C MET A 1 22.56 29.57 -21.90
N LYS A 2 23.11 28.43 -22.35
CA LYS A 2 22.32 27.28 -22.83
C LYS A 2 21.87 26.46 -21.61
N THR A 3 20.58 26.47 -21.31
CA THR A 3 19.95 25.68 -20.24
C THR A 3 20.04 24.20 -20.59
N LYS A 4 20.85 23.44 -19.89
CA LYS A 4 20.90 21.98 -19.99
C LYS A 4 19.58 21.41 -19.47
N LEU A 5 18.63 21.13 -20.34
CA LEU A 5 17.51 20.24 -20.06
C LEU A 5 18.09 18.84 -19.78
N SER A 6 18.07 18.43 -18.53
CA SER A 6 18.42 17.07 -18.14
C SER A 6 17.44 16.11 -18.83
N LYS A 7 17.95 15.20 -19.66
CA LYS A 7 17.20 14.08 -20.25
C LYS A 7 16.65 13.23 -19.09
N GLN A 8 15.41 13.47 -18.66
CA GLN A 8 14.65 12.47 -17.94
C GLN A 8 14.54 11.26 -18.87
N LYS A 9 15.19 10.15 -18.50
CA LYS A 9 14.94 8.86 -19.14
C LYS A 9 13.43 8.61 -19.01
N ASN A 10 12.73 8.49 -20.13
CA ASN A 10 11.32 8.11 -20.17
C ASN A 10 11.19 6.78 -19.41
N LYS A 11 10.74 6.85 -18.14
CA LYS A 11 10.47 5.67 -17.34
C LYS A 11 9.20 5.05 -17.93
N THR A 12 9.32 3.88 -18.56
CA THR A 12 8.16 3.16 -19.10
C THR A 12 7.18 2.89 -17.95
N ASN A 13 5.88 3.11 -18.21
CA ASN A 13 4.84 2.81 -17.22
C ASN A 13 4.92 1.31 -16.84
N PRO A 14 5.01 0.97 -15.55
CA PRO A 14 5.09 -0.41 -15.11
C PRO A 14 3.79 -1.19 -15.26
N PHE A 15 2.66 -0.52 -15.52
CA PHE A 15 1.35 -1.14 -15.67
C PHE A 15 0.84 -1.05 -17.10
N LYS A 16 0.31 -2.17 -17.62
CA LYS A 16 -0.30 -2.26 -18.94
C LYS A 16 -1.66 -2.95 -18.84
N ILE A 17 -2.71 -2.28 -19.29
CA ILE A 17 -4.06 -2.86 -19.43
C ILE A 17 -4.05 -3.81 -20.63
N ILE A 18 -4.60 -5.00 -20.46
CA ILE A 18 -4.73 -6.05 -21.50
C ILE A 18 -6.15 -6.09 -22.04
N SER A 19 -7.16 -6.03 -21.16
CA SER A 19 -8.57 -6.01 -21.54
C SER A 19 -9.40 -5.23 -20.52
N LYS A 20 -10.56 -4.77 -20.95
CA LYS A 20 -11.55 -4.08 -20.11
C LYS A 20 -12.90 -4.76 -20.29
N ASP A 21 -13.69 -4.78 -19.22
CA ASP A 21 -15.09 -5.19 -19.29
C ASP A 21 -15.94 -4.10 -19.98
N GLU A 22 -16.94 -4.51 -20.72
CA GLU A 22 -17.80 -3.58 -21.47
C GLU A 22 -18.89 -2.92 -20.60
N LYS A 23 -19.27 -3.55 -19.49
CA LYS A 23 -20.38 -3.14 -18.63
C LYS A 23 -19.96 -2.42 -17.36
N THR A 24 -18.73 -2.68 -16.91
CA THR A 24 -18.19 -2.14 -15.66
C THR A 24 -16.83 -1.48 -15.91
N LYS A 25 -16.15 -1.03 -14.83
CA LYS A 25 -14.78 -0.54 -14.94
C LYS A 25 -13.75 -1.63 -14.66
N ALA A 26 -14.17 -2.90 -14.55
CA ALA A 26 -13.28 -4.04 -14.35
C ALA A 26 -12.30 -4.16 -15.51
N ARG A 27 -11.09 -4.56 -15.20
CA ARG A 27 -10.03 -4.70 -16.19
C ARG A 27 -9.01 -5.77 -15.81
N VAL A 28 -8.41 -6.38 -16.80
CA VAL A 28 -7.23 -7.21 -16.66
C VAL A 28 -6.02 -6.41 -17.12
N GLY A 29 -4.94 -6.47 -16.36
CA GLY A 29 -3.69 -5.81 -16.68
C GLY A 29 -2.48 -6.62 -16.23
N ILE A 30 -1.30 -6.12 -16.55
CA ILE A 30 -0.02 -6.70 -16.11
C ILE A 30 0.78 -5.61 -15.40
N LEU A 31 1.15 -5.86 -14.15
CA LEU A 31 2.09 -5.04 -13.40
C LEU A 31 3.48 -5.65 -13.50
N LYS A 32 4.43 -4.87 -14.03
CA LYS A 32 5.84 -5.22 -14.13
C LYS A 32 6.60 -4.71 -12.93
N THR A 33 7.24 -5.60 -12.19
CA THR A 33 8.14 -5.27 -11.07
C THR A 33 9.56 -5.75 -11.36
N LYS A 34 10.51 -5.43 -10.48
CA LYS A 34 11.88 -5.95 -10.59
C LYS A 34 11.97 -7.47 -10.42
N SER A 35 10.97 -8.09 -9.79
CA SER A 35 10.92 -9.55 -9.55
C SER A 35 10.14 -10.32 -10.62
N GLY A 36 9.48 -9.63 -11.54
CA GLY A 36 8.70 -10.27 -12.60
C GLY A 36 7.38 -9.55 -12.87
N LEU A 37 6.51 -10.27 -13.56
CA LEU A 37 5.17 -9.80 -13.96
C LEU A 37 4.12 -10.43 -13.06
N ILE A 38 3.05 -9.70 -12.81
CA ILE A 38 1.84 -10.23 -12.17
C ILE A 38 0.61 -9.70 -12.90
N GLU A 39 -0.34 -10.60 -13.14
CA GLU A 39 -1.64 -10.22 -13.70
C GLU A 39 -2.52 -9.59 -12.63
N THR A 40 -3.30 -8.59 -13.01
CA THR A 40 -4.31 -7.95 -12.17
C THR A 40 -5.71 -8.29 -12.67
N PRO A 41 -6.74 -8.33 -11.79
CA PRO A 41 -6.68 -8.09 -10.35
C PRO A 41 -5.99 -9.21 -9.57
N PHE A 42 -5.35 -8.88 -8.44
CA PHE A 42 -4.79 -9.89 -7.54
C PHE A 42 -4.93 -9.50 -6.06
N PHE A 43 -4.89 -10.52 -5.21
CA PHE A 43 -4.98 -10.40 -3.76
C PHE A 43 -3.66 -10.77 -3.09
N MET A 44 -3.29 -10.04 -2.04
CA MET A 44 -2.06 -10.23 -1.26
C MET A 44 -2.39 -10.68 0.17
N PRO A 45 -2.05 -11.91 0.57
CA PRO A 45 -2.06 -12.28 1.99
C PRO A 45 -1.06 -11.43 2.77
N VAL A 46 -1.44 -11.08 4.02
CA VAL A 46 -0.60 -10.25 4.89
C VAL A 46 0.50 -11.08 5.54
N ALA A 47 1.74 -10.73 5.23
CA ALA A 47 2.98 -11.29 5.76
C ALA A 47 3.70 -10.29 6.68
N THR A 48 3.03 -9.81 7.73
CA THR A 48 3.46 -8.69 8.60
C THR A 48 4.92 -8.77 9.03
N LYS A 49 5.40 -9.94 9.45
CA LYS A 49 6.77 -10.19 9.91
C LYS A 49 7.57 -10.98 8.88
N ALA A 50 7.38 -10.69 7.60
CA ALA A 50 7.95 -11.46 6.50
C ALA A 50 7.53 -12.95 6.54
N ALA A 51 6.33 -13.23 7.02
CA ALA A 51 5.71 -14.56 7.00
C ALA A 51 4.19 -14.41 7.07
N VAL A 52 3.47 -15.15 6.23
CA VAL A 52 2.03 -15.32 6.37
C VAL A 52 1.79 -16.27 7.55
N LYS A 53 0.92 -15.88 8.47
CA LYS A 53 0.74 -16.63 9.72
C LYS A 53 0.19 -18.03 9.44
N TYR A 54 0.95 -19.06 9.87
CA TYR A 54 0.68 -20.50 9.73
C TYR A 54 0.71 -21.05 8.29
N ILE A 55 1.26 -20.30 7.35
CA ILE A 55 1.43 -20.77 5.97
C ILE A 55 2.89 -20.53 5.57
N SER A 56 3.58 -21.55 5.12
CA SER A 56 4.95 -21.47 4.63
C SER A 56 5.01 -20.84 3.22
N SER A 57 6.18 -20.37 2.83
CA SER A 57 6.39 -19.84 1.47
C SER A 57 6.24 -20.92 0.38
N ALA A 58 6.44 -22.18 0.70
CA ALA A 58 6.17 -23.30 -0.21
C ALA A 58 4.67 -23.47 -0.43
N GLU A 59 3.88 -23.53 0.65
CA GLU A 59 2.43 -23.64 0.57
C GLU A 59 1.80 -22.44 -0.15
N LEU A 60 2.30 -21.23 0.06
CA LEU A 60 1.83 -20.04 -0.68
C LEU A 60 2.02 -20.22 -2.19
N LYS A 61 3.15 -20.81 -2.61
CA LYS A 61 3.41 -21.12 -4.02
C LYS A 61 2.45 -22.19 -4.53
N ASP A 62 2.21 -23.23 -3.76
CA ASP A 62 1.37 -24.38 -4.17
C ASP A 62 -0.08 -23.97 -4.37
N ILE A 63 -0.59 -23.00 -3.59
CA ILE A 63 -1.93 -22.42 -3.77
C ILE A 63 -1.96 -21.23 -4.75
N GLY A 64 -0.85 -20.98 -5.47
CA GLY A 64 -0.80 -19.97 -6.54
C GLY A 64 -0.71 -18.51 -6.09
N VAL A 65 -0.30 -18.24 -4.84
CA VAL A 65 -0.11 -16.84 -4.36
C VAL A 65 1.10 -16.21 -5.04
N GLY A 66 0.85 -15.23 -5.91
CA GLY A 66 1.87 -14.51 -6.66
C GLY A 66 2.49 -13.32 -5.94
N ALA A 67 1.81 -12.75 -4.94
CA ALA A 67 2.26 -11.58 -4.20
C ALA A 67 1.86 -11.62 -2.73
N VAL A 68 2.64 -10.97 -1.87
CA VAL A 68 2.36 -10.79 -0.44
C VAL A 68 2.68 -9.37 -0.01
N ILE A 69 2.05 -8.90 1.08
CA ILE A 69 2.39 -7.60 1.68
C ILE A 69 3.03 -7.79 3.06
N SER A 70 4.14 -7.09 3.29
CA SER A 70 4.89 -7.08 4.55
C SER A 70 4.86 -5.70 5.18
N ASN A 71 5.02 -5.65 6.50
CA ASN A 71 4.92 -4.40 7.24
C ASN A 71 6.30 -3.80 7.53
N THR A 72 6.55 -2.61 6.97
CA THR A 72 7.82 -1.89 7.12
C THR A 72 8.13 -1.56 8.57
N PHE A 73 7.15 -1.02 9.30
CA PHE A 73 7.31 -0.63 10.70
C PHE A 73 7.70 -1.82 11.59
N VAL A 74 6.99 -2.94 11.45
CA VAL A 74 7.28 -4.14 12.25
C VAL A 74 8.64 -4.72 11.92
N LEU A 75 9.02 -4.75 10.64
CA LEU A 75 10.33 -5.23 10.22
C LEU A 75 11.48 -4.29 10.64
N HIS A 76 11.23 -2.98 10.69
CA HIS A 76 12.18 -2.01 11.22
C HIS A 76 12.44 -2.21 12.71
N LEU A 77 11.40 -2.47 13.49
CA LEU A 77 11.52 -2.73 14.92
C LEU A 77 12.23 -4.07 15.19
N LYS A 78 11.87 -5.12 14.46
CA LYS A 78 12.43 -6.48 14.64
C LYS A 78 12.17 -7.33 13.38
N PRO A 79 13.21 -7.88 12.73
CA PRO A 79 14.63 -7.97 13.14
C PRO A 79 15.51 -6.73 12.84
N CYS A 80 14.96 -5.65 12.30
CA CYS A 80 15.59 -4.48 11.70
C CYS A 80 15.86 -4.66 10.19
N GLU A 81 15.62 -3.60 9.42
CA GLU A 81 15.84 -3.56 7.97
C GLU A 81 17.27 -3.92 7.56
N LYS A 82 18.26 -3.61 8.41
CA LYS A 82 19.67 -3.93 8.15
C LYS A 82 19.94 -5.43 8.15
N VAL A 83 19.23 -6.20 8.98
CA VAL A 83 19.32 -7.66 8.98
C VAL A 83 18.72 -8.22 7.69
N VAL A 84 17.54 -7.75 7.30
CA VAL A 84 16.89 -8.15 6.05
C VAL A 84 17.78 -7.81 4.83
N LYS A 85 18.38 -6.62 4.81
CA LYS A 85 19.31 -6.20 3.76
C LYS A 85 20.54 -7.12 3.66
N ARG A 86 21.14 -7.48 4.81
CA ARG A 86 22.35 -8.33 4.88
C ARG A 86 22.14 -9.71 4.26
N VAL A 87 20.95 -10.29 4.41
CA VAL A 87 20.63 -11.59 3.79
C VAL A 87 20.22 -11.47 2.31
N GLY A 88 20.20 -10.26 1.75
CA GLY A 88 19.91 -10.00 0.34
C GLY A 88 18.47 -9.60 0.05
N GLY A 89 17.78 -8.99 1.01
CA GLY A 89 16.43 -8.43 0.91
C GLY A 89 15.32 -9.39 1.32
N ILE A 90 14.09 -8.86 1.37
CA ILE A 90 12.94 -9.56 1.93
C ILE A 90 12.60 -10.87 1.23
N LYS A 91 12.80 -10.95 -0.08
CA LYS A 91 12.52 -12.19 -0.84
C LYS A 91 13.39 -13.36 -0.38
N LYS A 92 14.68 -13.10 -0.17
CA LYS A 92 15.60 -14.11 0.37
C LYS A 92 15.30 -14.42 1.83
N TYR A 93 14.99 -13.37 2.61
CA TYR A 93 14.66 -13.52 4.03
C TYR A 93 13.41 -14.39 4.25
N MET A 94 12.38 -14.24 3.39
CA MET A 94 11.14 -15.03 3.41
C MET A 94 11.27 -16.37 2.68
N ASN A 95 12.28 -16.55 1.83
CA ASN A 95 12.33 -17.61 0.83
C ASN A 95 11.06 -17.63 -0.07
N PHE A 96 10.56 -16.44 -0.43
CA PHE A 96 9.36 -16.29 -1.25
C PHE A 96 9.73 -15.74 -2.63
N LYS A 97 9.35 -16.47 -3.70
CA LYS A 97 9.74 -16.11 -5.08
C LYS A 97 8.80 -15.10 -5.74
N GLY A 98 7.61 -14.90 -5.19
CA GLY A 98 6.63 -13.94 -5.70
C GLY A 98 7.01 -12.48 -5.45
N ILE A 99 6.08 -11.59 -5.73
CA ILE A 99 6.21 -10.15 -5.52
C ILE A 99 6.00 -9.83 -4.04
N ASN A 100 6.84 -8.95 -3.49
CA ASN A 100 6.66 -8.43 -2.14
C ASN A 100 6.35 -6.94 -2.19
N VAL A 101 5.23 -6.56 -1.60
CA VAL A 101 4.85 -5.16 -1.34
C VAL A 101 5.18 -4.86 0.12
N THR A 102 5.66 -3.66 0.42
CA THR A 102 5.77 -3.17 1.81
C THR A 102 4.82 -2.01 2.00
N ASP A 103 3.97 -2.09 3.04
CA ASP A 103 3.26 -0.91 3.52
C ASP A 103 4.24 0.03 4.25
N SER A 104 3.86 1.29 4.45
CA SER A 104 4.65 2.26 5.21
C SER A 104 4.67 1.94 6.72
N GLY A 105 3.75 1.10 7.20
CA GLY A 105 3.51 0.88 8.62
C GLY A 105 2.72 2.01 9.29
N GLY A 106 2.20 2.96 8.54
CA GLY A 106 1.44 4.10 9.04
C GLY A 106 0.30 3.67 9.96
N PHE A 107 -0.52 2.73 9.52
CA PHE A 107 -1.63 2.19 10.32
C PHE A 107 -1.20 1.71 11.73
N GLN A 108 -0.10 0.97 11.81
CA GLN A 108 0.40 0.44 13.08
C GLN A 108 1.00 1.53 13.95
N MET A 109 1.69 2.51 13.35
CA MET A 109 2.26 3.65 14.07
C MET A 109 1.18 4.53 14.71
N TYR A 110 -0.02 4.61 14.12
CA TYR A 110 -1.17 5.33 14.64
C TYR A 110 -2.02 4.53 15.65
N SER A 111 -1.62 3.31 16.00
CA SER A 111 -2.27 2.57 17.09
C SER A 111 -2.28 3.41 18.38
N PRO A 112 -3.43 3.54 19.09
CA PRO A 112 -3.52 4.35 20.31
C PRO A 112 -2.49 4.01 21.39
N SER A 113 -2.04 2.75 21.44
CA SER A 113 -1.02 2.30 22.40
C SER A 113 0.42 2.72 22.00
N LEU A 114 0.66 3.07 20.77
CA LEU A 114 2.00 3.36 20.25
C LEU A 114 2.17 4.83 19.85
N TYR A 115 1.14 5.42 19.29
CA TYR A 115 1.18 6.80 18.77
C TYR A 115 1.49 7.83 19.86
N ILE A 116 2.38 8.77 19.57
CA ILE A 116 2.70 9.89 20.45
C ILE A 116 2.21 11.18 19.82
N LYS A 117 2.68 11.50 18.61
CA LYS A 117 2.30 12.69 17.84
C LYS A 117 2.82 12.59 16.41
N SER A 118 2.24 13.37 15.52
CA SER A 118 2.77 13.61 14.17
C SER A 118 2.72 15.10 13.80
N ASN A 119 3.51 15.47 12.82
CA ASN A 119 3.48 16.79 12.17
C ASN A 119 4.13 16.68 10.78
N THR A 120 4.31 17.81 10.10
CA THR A 120 4.94 17.86 8.76
C THR A 120 6.32 17.21 8.69
N LYS A 121 7.07 17.08 9.80
CA LYS A 121 8.39 16.46 9.83
C LYS A 121 8.33 14.94 9.81
N GLY A 122 7.29 14.32 10.42
CA GLY A 122 7.14 12.88 10.53
C GLY A 122 6.28 12.46 11.73
N VAL A 123 6.38 11.22 12.13
CA VAL A 123 5.62 10.60 13.22
C VAL A 123 6.54 10.13 14.34
N TRP A 124 6.12 10.37 15.58
CA TRP A 124 6.72 9.86 16.81
C TRP A 124 5.83 8.79 17.39
N PHE A 125 6.42 7.68 17.74
CA PHE A 125 5.71 6.57 18.38
C PHE A 125 6.57 5.90 19.44
N ARG A 126 5.94 5.07 20.26
CA ARG A 126 6.58 4.28 21.31
C ARG A 126 6.93 2.91 20.80
N ASN A 127 8.19 2.50 20.97
CA ASN A 127 8.62 1.15 20.64
C ASN A 127 7.90 0.13 21.54
N PRO A 128 7.11 -0.82 21.00
CA PRO A 128 6.36 -1.78 21.78
C PRO A 128 7.23 -2.80 22.54
N TYR A 129 8.51 -2.91 22.20
CA TYR A 129 9.42 -3.88 22.83
C TYR A 129 10.16 -3.32 24.04
N ASN A 130 10.48 -2.03 24.05
CA ASN A 130 11.31 -1.42 25.11
C ASN A 130 10.83 -0.04 25.58
N GLY A 131 9.70 0.44 25.09
CA GLY A 131 9.10 1.72 25.45
C GLY A 131 9.82 2.98 24.95
N SER A 132 10.95 2.86 24.26
CA SER A 132 11.69 4.01 23.75
C SER A 132 10.89 4.80 22.72
N LYS A 133 11.15 6.11 22.64
CA LYS A 133 10.54 6.96 21.61
C LYS A 133 11.31 6.81 20.30
N ILE A 134 10.60 6.57 19.21
CA ILE A 134 11.13 6.48 17.86
C ILE A 134 10.50 7.57 17.01
N PHE A 135 11.31 8.15 16.13
CA PHE A 135 10.88 9.11 15.12
C PHE A 135 11.12 8.56 13.72
N VAL A 136 10.08 8.60 12.89
CA VAL A 136 10.16 8.23 11.47
C VAL A 136 9.73 9.42 10.62
N SER A 137 10.64 9.91 9.78
CA SER A 137 10.33 10.88 8.73
C SER A 137 9.99 10.16 7.43
N PRO A 138 9.34 10.84 6.46
CA PRO A 138 9.11 10.27 5.13
C PRO A 138 10.38 9.75 4.45
N GLU A 139 11.51 10.46 4.60
CA GLU A 139 12.80 10.03 4.05
C GLU A 139 13.31 8.76 4.73
N LYS A 140 13.19 8.69 6.07
CA LYS A 140 13.61 7.53 6.84
C LYS A 140 12.79 6.30 6.49
N ASP A 141 11.48 6.45 6.32
CA ASP A 141 10.60 5.38 5.87
C ASP A 141 11.02 4.83 4.50
N MET A 142 11.32 5.72 3.55
CA MET A 142 11.83 5.31 2.23
C MET A 142 13.18 4.57 2.33
N GLU A 143 14.08 4.99 3.21
CA GLU A 143 15.36 4.28 3.44
C GLU A 143 15.13 2.87 3.99
N ILE A 144 14.21 2.72 4.94
CA ILE A 144 13.85 1.42 5.50
C ILE A 144 13.30 0.50 4.41
N GLN A 145 12.35 0.97 3.60
CA GLN A 145 11.75 0.16 2.54
C GLN A 145 12.76 -0.20 1.42
N LEU A 146 13.67 0.70 1.09
CA LEU A 146 14.77 0.41 0.17
C LEU A 146 15.73 -0.64 0.74
N ASP A 147 16.04 -0.60 2.03
CA ASP A 147 16.90 -1.59 2.70
C ASP A 147 16.18 -2.95 2.84
N ILE A 148 14.89 -2.97 3.09
CA ILE A 148 14.06 -4.19 3.03
C ILE A 148 14.08 -4.79 1.62
N GLY A 149 14.08 -3.95 0.58
CA GLY A 149 14.23 -4.37 -0.80
C GLY A 149 12.98 -5.02 -1.39
N SER A 150 11.79 -4.57 -1.02
CA SER A 150 10.51 -4.98 -1.63
C SER A 150 10.43 -4.59 -3.11
N ASP A 151 9.49 -5.18 -3.85
CA ASP A 151 9.21 -4.83 -5.24
C ASP A 151 8.46 -3.52 -5.36
N VAL A 152 7.51 -3.31 -4.45
CA VAL A 152 6.69 -2.10 -4.34
C VAL A 152 6.79 -1.58 -2.92
N ALA A 153 7.05 -0.30 -2.78
CA ALA A 153 6.98 0.46 -1.54
C ALA A 153 5.75 1.38 -1.54
N MET A 154 5.17 1.61 -0.37
CA MET A 154 4.09 2.58 -0.19
C MET A 154 4.66 3.86 0.42
N CYS A 155 4.17 5.05 0.02
CA CYS A 155 4.56 6.28 0.69
C CYS A 155 4.04 6.32 2.13
N LEU A 156 4.76 7.01 3.01
CA LEU A 156 4.26 7.25 4.38
C LEU A 156 3.01 8.13 4.31
N ASP A 157 1.98 7.74 5.03
CA ASP A 157 0.69 8.41 5.10
C ASP A 157 0.21 8.61 6.53
N THR A 158 -0.70 9.55 6.71
CA THR A 158 -1.42 9.75 7.97
C THR A 158 -2.78 9.11 7.85
N MET A 159 -3.06 8.11 8.67
CA MET A 159 -4.33 7.39 8.61
C MET A 159 -5.23 7.78 9.78
N PRO A 160 -6.20 8.69 9.56
CA PRO A 160 -7.19 9.01 10.56
C PRO A 160 -8.17 7.85 10.73
N LEU A 161 -8.65 7.64 11.95
CA LEU A 161 -9.71 6.67 12.23
C LEU A 161 -11.07 7.24 11.82
N ILE A 162 -12.07 6.36 11.67
CA ILE A 162 -13.41 6.72 11.18
C ILE A 162 -14.14 7.69 12.11
N GLU A 163 -13.86 7.62 13.42
CA GLU A 163 -14.43 8.50 14.43
C GLU A 163 -13.82 9.91 14.49
N HIS A 164 -12.75 10.16 13.75
CA HIS A 164 -12.13 11.48 13.72
C HIS A 164 -13.02 12.50 13.00
N SER A 165 -12.95 13.76 13.47
CA SER A 165 -13.71 14.84 12.87
C SER A 165 -13.26 15.09 11.41
N LYS A 166 -14.16 15.67 10.59
CA LYS A 166 -13.82 16.08 9.21
C LYS A 166 -12.57 16.99 9.18
N LYS A 167 -12.40 17.85 10.19
CA LYS A 167 -11.23 18.73 10.32
C LYS A 167 -9.94 17.93 10.54
N ASP A 168 -9.97 16.90 11.37
CA ASP A 168 -8.80 16.03 11.60
C ASP A 168 -8.45 15.25 10.35
N ILE A 169 -9.47 14.78 9.61
CA ILE A 169 -9.28 14.10 8.32
C ILE A 169 -8.68 15.06 7.28
N GLU A 170 -9.09 16.32 7.25
CA GLU A 170 -8.48 17.32 6.37
C GLU A 170 -7.01 17.59 6.71
N ILE A 171 -6.67 17.67 8.00
CA ILE A 171 -5.28 17.80 8.46
C ILE A 171 -4.48 16.57 7.98
N ALA A 172 -5.02 15.36 8.13
CA ALA A 172 -4.38 14.12 7.68
C ALA A 172 -4.16 14.09 6.16
N VAL A 173 -5.14 14.56 5.37
CA VAL A 173 -5.02 14.69 3.90
C VAL A 173 -3.86 15.59 3.52
N ASN A 174 -3.77 16.78 4.11
CA ASN A 174 -2.71 17.74 3.81
C ASN A 174 -1.34 17.22 4.24
N GLN A 175 -1.24 16.60 5.42
CA GLN A 175 0.01 15.99 5.91
C GLN A 175 0.45 14.81 5.06
N THR A 176 -0.48 13.95 4.62
CA THR A 176 -0.19 12.84 3.72
C THR A 176 0.37 13.35 2.39
N TYR A 177 -0.18 14.41 1.84
CA TYR A 177 0.34 15.04 0.62
C TYR A 177 1.78 15.52 0.78
N ASP A 178 2.06 16.28 1.84
CA ASP A 178 3.41 16.79 2.13
C ASP A 178 4.42 15.64 2.28
N TRP A 179 4.05 14.58 2.97
CA TRP A 179 4.89 13.41 3.14
C TRP A 179 5.08 12.62 1.84
N ALA A 180 4.03 12.49 1.04
CA ALA A 180 4.08 11.81 -0.25
C ALA A 180 5.05 12.48 -1.22
N VAL A 181 5.05 13.82 -1.28
CA VAL A 181 6.02 14.61 -2.07
C VAL A 181 7.46 14.32 -1.62
N ARG A 182 7.71 14.31 -0.31
CA ARG A 182 9.02 14.03 0.27
C ARG A 182 9.46 12.58 0.02
N CYS A 183 8.56 11.61 0.23
CA CYS A 183 8.80 10.19 -0.10
C CYS A 183 9.21 10.04 -1.56
N LYS A 184 8.45 10.61 -2.49
CA LYS A 184 8.74 10.52 -3.93
C LYS A 184 10.10 11.12 -4.28
N LYS A 185 10.40 12.31 -3.77
CA LYS A 185 11.68 13.00 -3.99
C LYS A 185 12.85 12.16 -3.48
N HIS A 186 12.75 11.64 -2.25
CA HIS A 186 13.81 10.85 -1.63
C HIS A 186 14.00 9.50 -2.32
N HIS A 187 12.90 8.79 -2.58
CA HIS A 187 12.91 7.52 -3.28
C HIS A 187 13.54 7.64 -4.67
N ASN A 188 13.16 8.63 -5.48
CA ASN A 188 13.75 8.85 -6.80
C ASN A 188 15.26 9.09 -6.72
N LYS A 189 15.76 9.76 -5.68
CA LYS A 189 17.19 10.03 -5.48
C LYS A 189 17.96 8.77 -5.07
N LYS A 190 17.36 7.90 -4.28
CA LYS A 190 18.06 6.76 -3.63
C LYS A 190 17.81 5.42 -4.31
N ASN A 191 16.69 5.27 -5.00
CA ASN A 191 16.30 4.00 -5.62
C ASN A 191 17.20 3.67 -6.83
N LYS A 192 18.08 2.69 -6.64
CA LYS A 192 18.92 2.09 -7.69
C LYS A 192 18.51 0.67 -8.05
N GLN A 193 17.48 0.14 -7.37
CA GLN A 193 17.11 -1.28 -7.43
C GLN A 193 15.86 -1.54 -8.28
N GLY A 194 15.23 -0.49 -8.83
CA GLY A 194 14.00 -0.62 -9.61
C GLY A 194 12.76 -0.91 -8.77
N GLN A 195 12.78 -0.58 -7.47
CA GLN A 195 11.59 -0.62 -6.60
C GLN A 195 10.54 0.37 -7.11
N LEU A 196 9.29 -0.05 -7.23
CA LEU A 196 8.18 0.85 -7.52
C LEU A 196 7.76 1.59 -6.24
N LEU A 197 7.20 2.79 -6.39
CA LEU A 197 6.64 3.56 -5.29
C LEU A 197 5.20 3.95 -5.59
N PHE A 198 4.29 3.58 -4.68
CA PHE A 198 2.87 3.89 -4.78
C PHE A 198 2.50 5.01 -3.82
N GLY A 199 1.63 5.90 -4.28
CA GLY A 199 1.03 6.95 -3.46
C GLY A 199 -0.27 6.48 -2.83
N ILE A 200 -0.62 7.05 -1.67
CA ILE A 200 -1.83 6.70 -0.92
C ILE A 200 -2.70 7.94 -0.78
N CYS A 201 -3.96 7.90 -1.26
CA CYS A 201 -4.92 8.95 -0.95
C CYS A 201 -5.69 8.62 0.34
N GLN A 202 -6.00 9.66 1.10
CA GLN A 202 -6.80 9.62 2.31
C GLN A 202 -8.11 10.39 2.10
N GLY A 203 -8.91 10.62 3.13
CA GLY A 203 -10.13 11.45 3.06
C GLY A 203 -11.36 10.85 3.75
N GLY A 204 -11.23 9.65 4.35
CA GLY A 204 -12.33 8.94 5.00
C GLY A 204 -13.52 8.81 4.06
N ILE A 205 -14.73 9.00 4.58
CA ILE A 205 -15.99 8.97 3.83
C ILE A 205 -16.42 10.36 3.30
N HIS A 206 -15.55 11.38 3.38
CA HIS A 206 -15.85 12.73 2.92
C HIS A 206 -15.46 12.91 1.45
N LYS A 207 -16.45 12.98 0.57
CA LYS A 207 -16.30 13.05 -0.89
C LYS A 207 -15.33 14.16 -1.34
N ASP A 208 -15.46 15.35 -0.77
CA ASP A 208 -14.61 16.51 -1.09
C ASP A 208 -13.14 16.27 -0.71
N LEU A 209 -12.88 15.75 0.50
CA LEU A 209 -11.55 15.43 0.97
C LEU A 209 -10.94 14.24 0.21
N ARG A 210 -11.72 13.20 -0.07
CA ARG A 210 -11.29 12.05 -0.87
C ARG A 210 -10.87 12.48 -2.27
N LYS A 211 -11.68 13.32 -2.94
CA LYS A 211 -11.36 13.86 -4.26
C LYS A 211 -10.09 14.71 -4.22
N LYS A 212 -10.02 15.67 -3.29
CA LYS A 212 -8.83 16.54 -3.09
C LYS A 212 -7.57 15.70 -2.90
N SER A 213 -7.62 14.70 -2.01
CA SER A 213 -6.47 13.83 -1.74
C SER A 213 -6.07 13.00 -2.97
N ALA A 214 -7.04 12.44 -3.67
CA ALA A 214 -6.78 11.64 -4.87
C ALA A 214 -6.13 12.48 -5.99
N GLU A 215 -6.61 13.71 -6.22
CA GLU A 215 -6.02 14.66 -7.18
C GLU A 215 -4.58 15.04 -6.80
N GLN A 216 -4.36 15.36 -5.53
CA GLN A 216 -3.03 15.70 -5.01
C GLN A 216 -2.04 14.54 -5.19
N ILE A 217 -2.41 13.33 -4.80
CA ILE A 217 -1.54 12.15 -4.90
C ILE A 217 -1.29 11.76 -6.35
N ALA A 218 -2.31 11.81 -7.21
CA ALA A 218 -2.16 11.52 -8.64
C ALA A 218 -1.17 12.49 -9.32
N SER A 219 -1.16 13.77 -8.92
CA SER A 219 -0.29 14.81 -9.50
C SER A 219 1.21 14.60 -9.23
N ILE A 220 1.59 13.83 -8.20
CA ILE A 220 3.00 13.59 -7.82
C ILE A 220 3.72 12.64 -8.81
N GLY A 221 2.97 11.83 -9.57
CA GLY A 221 3.54 10.92 -10.55
C GLY A 221 4.13 9.64 -9.96
N PHE A 222 3.40 8.99 -9.07
CA PHE A 222 3.72 7.66 -8.54
C PHE A 222 3.62 6.57 -9.63
N ASP A 223 4.23 5.40 -9.37
CA ASP A 223 4.17 4.25 -10.26
C ASP A 223 2.80 3.54 -10.20
N GLY A 224 2.09 3.66 -9.07
CA GLY A 224 0.73 3.19 -8.82
C GLY A 224 0.07 4.05 -7.74
N LEU A 225 -1.24 3.91 -7.56
CA LEU A 225 -2.07 4.73 -6.68
C LEU A 225 -2.93 3.85 -5.80
N ALA A 226 -2.89 4.11 -4.49
CA ALA A 226 -3.66 3.38 -3.51
C ALA A 226 -4.77 4.24 -2.87
N ILE A 227 -5.84 3.59 -2.47
CA ILE A 227 -6.95 4.15 -1.71
C ILE A 227 -6.80 3.63 -0.29
N GLY A 228 -6.42 4.50 0.64
CA GLY A 228 -6.31 4.22 2.05
C GLY A 228 -7.45 4.83 2.87
N GLY A 229 -7.54 4.45 4.16
CA GLY A 229 -8.55 4.98 5.08
C GLY A 229 -9.98 4.57 4.73
N LEU A 230 -10.15 3.37 4.16
CA LEU A 230 -11.40 2.65 3.94
C LEU A 230 -11.25 1.23 4.48
N ALA A 231 -12.34 0.43 4.47
CA ALA A 231 -12.42 -0.91 5.08
C ALA A 231 -12.10 -0.90 6.60
N LEU A 232 -12.50 0.17 7.29
CA LEU A 232 -12.27 0.39 8.73
C LEU A 232 -13.54 0.25 9.58
N GLY A 233 -14.68 -0.09 8.95
CA GLY A 233 -15.98 -0.25 9.62
C GLY A 233 -17.05 0.74 9.16
N GLU A 234 -16.78 1.55 8.15
CA GLU A 234 -17.79 2.37 7.45
C GLU A 234 -18.81 1.48 6.72
N GLY A 235 -19.97 2.06 6.39
CA GLY A 235 -20.98 1.38 5.58
C GLY A 235 -20.44 1.07 4.18
N LYS A 236 -20.80 -0.10 3.64
CA LYS A 236 -20.31 -0.55 2.33
C LYS A 236 -20.66 0.41 1.18
N GLU A 237 -21.83 1.03 1.23
CA GLU A 237 -22.21 2.04 0.24
C GLU A 237 -21.28 3.26 0.25
N ASP A 238 -20.86 3.71 1.43
CA ASP A 238 -19.95 4.85 1.56
C ASP A 238 -18.56 4.48 1.09
N GLU A 239 -18.07 3.28 1.42
CA GLU A 239 -16.83 2.73 0.89
C GLU A 239 -16.83 2.73 -0.65
N TYR A 240 -17.86 2.15 -1.28
CA TYR A 240 -17.96 2.05 -2.73
C TYR A 240 -18.06 3.42 -3.40
N LYS A 241 -18.82 4.36 -2.83
CA LYS A 241 -18.85 5.76 -3.29
C LYS A 241 -17.47 6.42 -3.24
N MET A 242 -16.67 6.16 -2.19
CA MET A 242 -15.33 6.74 -2.06
C MET A 242 -14.32 6.11 -3.04
N ILE A 243 -14.47 4.83 -3.36
CA ILE A 243 -13.70 4.19 -4.45
C ILE A 243 -14.01 4.88 -5.78
N ASP A 244 -15.29 5.10 -6.11
CA ASP A 244 -15.69 5.79 -7.33
C ASP A 244 -15.16 7.22 -7.40
N VAL A 245 -15.16 7.95 -6.28
CA VAL A 245 -14.57 9.30 -6.18
C VAL A 245 -13.08 9.28 -6.49
N ALA A 246 -12.31 8.39 -5.88
CA ALA A 246 -10.88 8.28 -6.14
C ALA A 246 -10.61 7.86 -7.60
N LYS A 247 -11.34 6.87 -8.11
CA LYS A 247 -11.22 6.40 -9.50
C LYS A 247 -11.62 7.44 -10.55
N SER A 248 -12.48 8.40 -10.20
CA SER A 248 -12.86 9.47 -11.14
C SER A 248 -11.72 10.42 -11.50
N VAL A 249 -10.65 10.44 -10.69
CA VAL A 249 -9.49 11.33 -10.89
C VAL A 249 -8.17 10.57 -11.10
N TYR A 250 -8.14 9.27 -10.82
CA TYR A 250 -6.94 8.47 -11.05
C TYR A 250 -6.73 8.19 -12.55
N PRO A 251 -5.52 8.39 -13.09
CA PRO A 251 -5.20 8.04 -14.47
C PRO A 251 -5.46 6.55 -14.74
N GLU A 252 -6.06 6.24 -15.88
CA GLU A 252 -6.36 4.85 -16.25
C GLU A 252 -5.10 3.98 -16.42
N ASP A 253 -4.02 4.57 -16.86
CA ASP A 253 -2.75 3.89 -17.07
C ASP A 253 -1.98 3.57 -15.77
N LYS A 254 -2.57 3.83 -14.61
CA LYS A 254 -2.02 3.49 -13.30
C LYS A 254 -2.77 2.33 -12.67
N VAL A 255 -2.01 1.41 -12.06
CA VAL A 255 -2.58 0.38 -11.22
C VAL A 255 -3.22 1.02 -9.98
N CYS A 256 -4.41 0.55 -9.61
CA CYS A 256 -5.18 1.03 -8.47
C CYS A 256 -5.22 -0.05 -7.37
N TYR A 257 -4.89 0.33 -6.16
CA TYR A 257 -4.82 -0.57 -5.01
C TYR A 257 -5.79 -0.12 -3.91
N LEU A 258 -6.73 -0.97 -3.52
CA LEU A 258 -7.59 -0.76 -2.33
C LEU A 258 -6.97 -1.47 -1.15
N MET A 259 -6.53 -0.71 -0.14
CA MET A 259 -5.83 -1.24 1.01
C MET A 259 -6.80 -1.82 2.05
N GLY A 260 -6.51 -3.02 2.56
CA GLY A 260 -7.21 -3.65 3.68
C GLY A 260 -8.47 -4.44 3.32
N ALA A 261 -8.96 -4.35 2.09
CA ALA A 261 -10.18 -5.01 1.63
C ALA A 261 -9.98 -6.52 1.45
N GLY A 262 -10.85 -7.34 2.01
CA GLY A 262 -10.65 -8.79 2.00
C GLY A 262 -11.91 -9.66 2.02
N ASP A 263 -13.09 -9.08 2.15
CA ASP A 263 -14.34 -9.79 1.96
C ASP A 263 -14.56 -10.07 0.46
N PRO A 264 -14.99 -11.29 0.06
CA PRO A 264 -15.18 -11.61 -1.36
C PRO A 264 -16.12 -10.68 -2.11
N ILE A 265 -17.21 -10.24 -1.49
CA ILE A 265 -18.17 -9.32 -2.11
C ILE A 265 -17.53 -7.93 -2.28
N GLU A 266 -16.85 -7.45 -1.26
CA GLU A 266 -16.10 -6.19 -1.29
C GLU A 266 -15.05 -6.16 -2.42
N ILE A 267 -14.31 -7.25 -2.58
CA ILE A 267 -13.32 -7.39 -3.66
C ILE A 267 -13.99 -7.32 -5.03
N LEU A 268 -15.09 -8.06 -5.25
CA LEU A 268 -15.82 -8.06 -6.52
C LEU A 268 -16.40 -6.68 -6.86
N GLU A 269 -16.99 -6.01 -5.87
CA GLU A 269 -17.52 -4.65 -6.01
C GLU A 269 -16.41 -3.63 -6.32
N ALA A 270 -15.26 -3.76 -5.70
CA ALA A 270 -14.12 -2.90 -5.98
C ALA A 270 -13.51 -3.18 -7.37
N ILE A 271 -13.42 -4.44 -7.80
CA ILE A 271 -12.99 -4.81 -9.16
C ILE A 271 -13.93 -4.20 -10.20
N SER A 272 -15.24 -4.26 -9.99
CA SER A 272 -16.23 -3.65 -10.92
C SER A 272 -16.05 -2.14 -11.05
N ARG A 273 -15.41 -1.49 -10.08
CA ARG A 273 -15.06 -0.06 -10.06
C ARG A 273 -13.63 0.23 -10.56
N GLY A 274 -12.91 -0.81 -11.02
CA GLY A 274 -11.58 -0.69 -11.63
C GLY A 274 -10.43 -0.68 -10.63
N VAL A 275 -10.57 -1.35 -9.49
CA VAL A 275 -9.47 -1.64 -8.57
C VAL A 275 -8.73 -2.90 -9.04
N ASP A 276 -7.42 -2.91 -8.92
CA ASP A 276 -6.51 -3.92 -9.48
C ASP A 276 -5.79 -4.75 -8.41
N MET A 277 -5.62 -4.21 -7.20
CA MET A 277 -4.84 -4.84 -6.14
C MET A 277 -5.57 -4.76 -4.81
N PHE A 278 -5.40 -5.81 -4.01
CA PHE A 278 -6.03 -5.95 -2.70
C PHE A 278 -5.06 -6.60 -1.72
N ASP A 279 -5.22 -6.28 -0.43
CA ASP A 279 -4.60 -7.02 0.66
C ASP A 279 -5.56 -7.11 1.84
N SER A 280 -5.48 -8.19 2.58
CA SER A 280 -6.11 -8.27 3.89
C SER A 280 -5.60 -9.46 4.69
N ARG A 281 -5.72 -9.35 6.02
CA ARG A 281 -5.61 -10.50 6.92
C ARG A 281 -6.91 -11.35 6.95
N PHE A 282 -7.99 -10.86 6.36
CA PHE A 282 -9.33 -11.43 6.47
C PHE A 282 -9.39 -12.92 6.10
N PRO A 283 -8.90 -13.39 4.94
CA PRO A 283 -8.96 -14.81 4.57
C PRO A 283 -8.21 -15.70 5.57
N THR A 284 -6.96 -15.34 5.89
CA THR A 284 -6.13 -16.12 6.81
C THR A 284 -6.66 -16.08 8.24
N GLN A 285 -7.29 -14.98 8.66
CA GLN A 285 -7.90 -14.83 9.97
C GLN A 285 -9.15 -15.71 10.08
N ASN A 286 -10.01 -15.72 9.07
CA ASN A 286 -11.21 -16.56 9.03
C ASN A 286 -10.86 -18.05 9.02
N ALA A 287 -9.91 -18.45 8.18
CA ALA A 287 -9.42 -19.82 8.13
C ALA A 287 -8.93 -20.31 9.52
N ARG A 288 -8.16 -19.49 10.23
CA ARG A 288 -7.71 -19.80 11.60
C ARG A 288 -8.84 -19.91 12.64
N ARG A 289 -10.01 -19.37 12.32
CA ARG A 289 -11.22 -19.44 13.16
C ARG A 289 -12.22 -20.50 12.68
N GLY A 290 -11.81 -21.33 11.69
CA GLY A 290 -12.65 -22.40 11.15
C GLY A 290 -13.71 -21.92 10.16
N THR A 291 -13.63 -20.68 9.66
CA THR A 291 -14.56 -20.16 8.66
C THR A 291 -14.01 -20.38 7.26
N LEU A 292 -14.80 -21.04 6.41
CA LEU A 292 -14.53 -21.22 4.98
C LEU A 292 -15.58 -20.48 4.16
N PHE A 293 -15.13 -19.86 3.07
CA PHE A 293 -16.02 -19.25 2.08
C PHE A 293 -16.25 -20.25 0.95
N THR A 294 -17.47 -20.43 0.55
CA THR A 294 -17.86 -21.29 -0.57
C THR A 294 -18.73 -20.52 -1.56
N SER A 295 -18.90 -21.05 -2.77
CA SER A 295 -19.81 -20.47 -3.77
C SER A 295 -21.29 -20.47 -3.36
N LYS A 296 -21.65 -21.19 -2.30
CA LYS A 296 -23.05 -21.30 -1.85
C LYS A 296 -23.34 -20.51 -0.57
N ALA A 297 -22.42 -20.41 0.33
CA ALA A 297 -22.53 -19.65 1.58
C ALA A 297 -21.20 -19.69 2.36
N ARG A 298 -21.18 -18.96 3.50
CA ARG A 298 -20.12 -19.09 4.51
C ARG A 298 -20.16 -20.45 5.15
#